data_eae04ea46cf9cd336702bacdbfb17479
#
_entry.id   eae04ea46cf9cd336702bacdbfb17479
#
_cell.length_a   1.000
_cell.length_b   1.000
_cell.length_c   1.000
_cell.angle_alpha   90.00
_cell.angle_beta   90.00
_cell.angle_gamma   90.00
#
_symmetry.space_group_name_H-M   'P 1'
#
loop_
_entity.id
_entity.type
_entity.pdbx_description
1 polymer ?
#
loop_
_entity_poly.entity_id
_entity_poly.type
_entity_poly.pdbx_seq_one_letter_code
_entity_poly.pdbx_strand_id
1 'polypeptide(L)'
;MKLQSKIIGIVLLTCCFYQNVQAQIGEHRDDFSVGFNGGYVMSSVGFVPKVNQKQHGGMTFGLSLRYKSEKYFSTLCSIAAEVNYAQLGWKEDIVDAQEQPVVNAITGLTEQYSRTINYIQVPIFAHLAWGKERKGMNFFVNLGPQFGFMINESTKMNFNFNQRNTHDRVNPVVAQDTMQVEKKFDYGIAIGLGGEYSHPKVGHFLLEARYYYGLGNIYGSSKRDFFSKSNYGNIVIKATYLFDILRTKKPK
;
A
#
# COMPACT_ATOMS: atom_id res chain seq x y z
N MET A 1 -3.04 -46.38 -22.53
CA MET A 1 -2.11 -45.31 -22.98
C MET A 1 -2.25 -43.98 -22.25
N LYS A 2 -3.45 -43.42 -22.03
CA LYS A 2 -3.60 -42.08 -21.39
C LYS A 2 -3.18 -42.01 -19.90
N LEU A 3 -3.21 -43.09 -19.13
CA LEU A 3 -2.85 -43.12 -17.71
C LEU A 3 -1.33 -43.15 -17.52
N GLN A 4 -0.62 -43.91 -18.33
CA GLN A 4 0.83 -44.01 -18.30
C GLN A 4 1.52 -42.67 -18.64
N SER A 5 0.98 -41.92 -19.61
CA SER A 5 1.48 -40.59 -19.97
C SER A 5 1.35 -39.57 -18.82
N LYS A 6 0.27 -39.64 -18.02
CA LYS A 6 0.08 -38.76 -16.86
C LYS A 6 1.04 -39.10 -15.70
N ILE A 7 1.31 -40.41 -15.48
CA ILE A 7 2.26 -40.86 -14.45
C ILE A 7 3.68 -40.46 -14.83
N ILE A 8 4.08 -40.58 -16.09
CA ILE A 8 5.39 -40.14 -16.58
C ILE A 8 5.54 -38.62 -16.45
N GLY A 9 4.50 -37.84 -16.70
CA GLY A 9 4.49 -36.39 -16.51
C GLY A 9 4.69 -35.98 -15.05
N ILE A 10 4.06 -36.68 -14.12
CA ILE A 10 4.19 -36.41 -12.67
C ILE A 10 5.59 -36.82 -12.17
N VAL A 11 6.13 -37.94 -12.65
CA VAL A 11 7.50 -38.39 -12.29
C VAL A 11 8.56 -37.44 -12.86
N LEU A 12 8.40 -36.94 -14.08
CA LEU A 12 9.28 -35.93 -14.66
C LEU A 12 9.21 -34.59 -13.88
N LEU A 13 8.01 -34.19 -13.45
CA LEU A 13 7.84 -32.98 -12.66
C LEU A 13 8.49 -33.10 -11.27
N THR A 14 8.37 -34.29 -10.62
CA THR A 14 9.03 -34.56 -9.33
C THR A 14 10.56 -34.67 -9.48
N CYS A 15 11.08 -35.24 -10.57
CA CYS A 15 12.53 -35.27 -10.83
C CYS A 15 13.13 -33.88 -11.06
N CYS A 16 12.39 -32.91 -11.62
CA CYS A 16 12.85 -31.53 -11.74
C CYS A 16 12.99 -30.83 -10.37
N PHE A 17 12.31 -31.30 -9.33
CA PHE A 17 12.46 -30.75 -7.98
C PHE A 17 13.59 -31.42 -7.16
N TYR A 18 14.17 -32.53 -7.63
CA TYR A 18 15.35 -33.16 -7.03
C TYR A 18 16.70 -32.67 -7.59
N GLN A 19 16.73 -31.50 -8.18
CA GLN A 19 18.00 -30.79 -8.34
C GLN A 19 18.53 -30.55 -6.93
N ASN A 20 19.71 -31.07 -6.62
CA ASN A 20 20.43 -30.77 -5.39
C ASN A 20 20.51 -29.24 -5.27
N VAL A 21 19.53 -28.64 -4.61
CA VAL A 21 19.64 -27.30 -4.10
C VAL A 21 20.69 -27.42 -2.99
N GLN A 22 21.95 -27.31 -3.35
CA GLN A 22 22.96 -26.91 -2.39
C GLN A 22 22.43 -25.58 -1.88
N ALA A 23 21.85 -25.58 -0.71
CA ALA A 23 21.41 -24.39 -0.02
C ALA A 23 22.68 -23.52 0.10
N GLN A 24 22.78 -22.52 -0.76
CA GLN A 24 23.88 -21.58 -0.70
C GLN A 24 23.77 -20.90 0.63
N ILE A 25 24.72 -21.16 1.52
CA ILE A 25 24.75 -20.58 2.85
C ILE A 25 24.98 -19.09 2.62
N GLY A 26 23.97 -18.27 2.89
CA GLY A 26 24.09 -16.82 2.85
C GLY A 26 25.05 -16.34 3.92
N GLU A 27 25.75 -15.26 3.66
CA GLU A 27 26.54 -14.59 4.69
C GLU A 27 25.61 -13.99 5.72
N HIS A 28 25.64 -14.50 6.95
CA HIS A 28 24.82 -14.01 8.05
C HIS A 28 25.10 -12.54 8.38
N ARG A 29 24.04 -11.79 8.65
CA ARG A 29 24.08 -10.39 9.06
C ARG A 29 23.12 -10.19 10.23
N ASP A 30 23.57 -9.42 11.22
CA ASP A 30 22.78 -9.00 12.38
C ASP A 30 22.75 -7.47 12.44
N ASP A 31 22.40 -6.84 11.31
CA ASP A 31 22.30 -5.38 11.29
C ASP A 31 20.85 -4.98 11.62
N PHE A 32 20.67 -4.25 12.69
CA PHE A 32 19.37 -3.71 13.10
C PHE A 32 19.36 -2.20 12.98
N SER A 33 18.43 -1.68 12.21
CA SER A 33 18.28 -0.26 11.95
C SER A 33 16.88 0.20 12.36
N VAL A 34 16.80 1.41 12.92
CA VAL A 34 15.55 2.09 13.23
C VAL A 34 15.56 3.49 12.63
N GLY A 35 14.41 4.07 12.46
CA GLY A 35 14.29 5.42 11.96
C GLY A 35 12.87 5.88 11.78
N PHE A 36 12.71 6.91 10.99
CA PHE A 36 11.44 7.53 10.72
C PHE A 36 11.22 7.71 9.23
N ASN A 37 9.96 7.75 8.86
CA ASN A 37 9.56 7.95 7.48
C ASN A 37 8.45 9.00 7.36
N GLY A 38 8.34 9.58 6.18
CA GLY A 38 7.26 10.50 5.85
C GLY A 38 7.06 10.55 4.36
N GLY A 39 5.81 10.80 3.93
CA GLY A 39 5.50 10.81 2.52
C GLY A 39 4.09 11.30 2.20
N TYR A 40 3.77 11.21 0.93
CA TYR A 40 2.50 11.59 0.35
C TYR A 40 1.76 10.36 -0.16
N VAL A 41 0.48 10.29 0.15
CA VAL A 41 -0.41 9.19 -0.25
C VAL A 41 -1.42 9.71 -1.27
N MET A 42 -1.52 9.04 -2.38
CA MET A 42 -2.60 9.19 -3.34
C MET A 42 -3.51 7.98 -3.21
N SER A 43 -4.72 8.17 -2.69
CA SER A 43 -5.65 7.08 -2.40
C SER A 43 -6.93 7.17 -3.22
N SER A 44 -7.51 6.02 -3.49
CA SER A 44 -8.84 5.85 -4.07
C SER A 44 -9.47 4.59 -3.53
N VAL A 45 -10.79 4.45 -3.69
CA VAL A 45 -11.54 3.26 -3.29
C VAL A 45 -12.20 2.63 -4.51
N GLY A 46 -11.93 1.36 -4.74
CA GLY A 46 -12.55 0.60 -5.83
C GLY A 46 -13.97 0.20 -5.47
N PHE A 47 -14.96 1.04 -5.81
CA PHE A 47 -16.37 0.77 -5.59
C PHE A 47 -17.00 -0.08 -6.71
N VAL A 48 -17.91 -0.98 -6.30
CA VAL A 48 -18.84 -1.66 -7.21
C VAL A 48 -20.24 -1.64 -6.59
N PRO A 49 -21.22 -0.90 -7.18
CA PRO A 49 -21.15 -0.15 -8.44
C PRO A 49 -20.13 1.00 -8.39
N LYS A 50 -19.61 1.38 -9.56
CA LYS A 50 -18.53 2.36 -9.70
C LYS A 50 -18.97 3.75 -9.24
N VAL A 51 -18.13 4.42 -8.48
CA VAL A 51 -18.21 5.84 -8.15
C VAL A 51 -17.09 6.57 -8.88
N ASN A 52 -17.39 7.65 -9.58
CA ASN A 52 -16.39 8.46 -10.25
C ASN A 52 -15.57 9.22 -9.21
N GLN A 53 -14.25 9.09 -9.27
CA GLN A 53 -13.34 9.64 -8.27
C GLN A 53 -12.11 10.27 -8.91
N LYS A 54 -11.64 11.33 -8.28
CA LYS A 54 -10.27 11.83 -8.37
C LYS A 54 -9.46 11.23 -7.22
N GLN A 55 -8.16 11.15 -7.38
CA GLN A 55 -7.29 10.69 -6.30
C GLN A 55 -7.38 11.64 -5.09
N HIS A 56 -7.50 11.05 -3.91
CA HIS A 56 -7.46 11.78 -2.64
C HIS A 56 -6.02 11.86 -2.17
N GLY A 57 -5.52 13.09 -1.99
CA GLY A 57 -4.20 13.34 -1.44
C GLY A 57 -4.21 13.33 0.07
N GLY A 58 -3.26 12.62 0.68
CA GLY A 58 -3.07 12.56 2.12
C GLY A 58 -1.59 12.50 2.49
N MET A 59 -1.30 12.57 3.78
CA MET A 59 0.05 12.42 4.32
C MET A 59 0.20 11.07 5.03
N THR A 60 1.41 10.55 5.05
CA THR A 60 1.81 9.43 5.89
C THR A 60 3.12 9.73 6.58
N PHE A 61 3.25 9.34 7.84
CA PHE A 61 4.49 9.45 8.59
C PHE A 61 4.51 8.42 9.72
N GLY A 62 5.70 8.01 10.14
CA GLY A 62 5.82 7.01 11.18
C GLY A 62 7.24 6.55 11.46
N LEU A 63 7.31 5.42 12.13
CA LEU A 63 8.56 4.76 12.50
C LEU A 63 8.84 3.58 11.58
N SER A 64 10.11 3.35 11.29
CA SER A 64 10.58 2.23 10.47
C SER A 64 11.61 1.43 11.20
N LEU A 65 11.52 0.12 11.12
CA LEU A 65 12.44 -0.87 11.65
C LEU A 65 12.92 -1.75 10.51
N ARG A 66 14.20 -2.08 10.48
CA ARG A 66 14.76 -3.00 9.49
C ARG A 66 15.80 -3.91 10.16
N TYR A 67 15.60 -5.21 9.98
CA TYR A 67 16.55 -6.24 10.36
C TYR A 67 17.13 -6.90 9.11
N LYS A 68 18.42 -6.69 8.86
CA LYS A 68 19.14 -7.36 7.77
C LYS A 68 19.64 -8.70 8.28
N SER A 69 19.12 -9.78 7.70
CA SER A 69 19.40 -11.15 8.16
C SER A 69 20.56 -11.78 7.40
N GLU A 70 20.61 -11.61 6.11
CA GLU A 70 21.53 -12.35 5.25
C GLU A 70 21.91 -11.58 3.99
N LYS A 71 23.03 -12.00 3.43
CA LYS A 71 23.49 -11.55 2.12
C LYS A 71 23.77 -12.76 1.23
N TYR A 72 23.07 -12.83 0.11
CA TYR A 72 23.29 -13.81 -0.95
C TYR A 72 23.91 -13.13 -2.17
N PHE A 73 25.19 -13.42 -2.49
CA PHE A 73 25.92 -12.74 -3.56
C PHE A 73 25.83 -11.22 -3.47
N SER A 74 25.07 -10.59 -4.36
CA SER A 74 24.82 -9.15 -4.39
C SER A 74 23.51 -8.74 -3.72
N THR A 75 22.67 -9.68 -3.28
CA THR A 75 21.35 -9.43 -2.72
C THR A 75 21.44 -9.36 -1.19
N LEU A 76 21.01 -8.26 -0.62
CA LEU A 76 20.84 -8.06 0.80
C LEU A 76 19.40 -8.37 1.18
N CYS A 77 19.21 -9.38 2.05
CA CYS A 77 17.91 -9.81 2.51
C CYS A 77 17.63 -9.21 3.90
N SER A 78 16.50 -8.55 4.02
CA SER A 78 16.08 -7.91 5.27
C SER A 78 14.58 -8.09 5.48
N ILE A 79 14.16 -8.01 6.74
CA ILE A 79 12.77 -7.81 7.12
C ILE A 79 12.63 -6.35 7.52
N ALA A 80 11.65 -5.66 6.95
CA ALA A 80 11.31 -4.30 7.32
C ALA A 80 9.89 -4.25 7.87
N ALA A 81 9.69 -3.51 8.95
CA ALA A 81 8.38 -3.27 9.54
C ALA A 81 8.21 -1.78 9.83
N GLU A 82 7.00 -1.29 9.71
CA GLU A 82 6.71 0.11 9.96
C GLU A 82 5.45 0.25 10.82
N VAL A 83 5.34 1.38 11.51
CA VAL A 83 4.11 1.83 12.15
C VAL A 83 3.87 3.25 11.69
N ASN A 84 2.86 3.45 10.85
CA ASN A 84 2.62 4.71 10.17
C ASN A 84 1.22 5.24 10.49
N TYR A 85 1.11 6.52 10.76
CA TYR A 85 -0.13 7.26 10.59
C TYR A 85 -0.32 7.54 9.09
N ALA A 86 -1.52 7.31 8.55
CA ALA A 86 -1.83 7.57 7.16
C ALA A 86 -3.23 8.13 6.98
N GLN A 87 -3.34 9.15 6.13
CA GLN A 87 -4.60 9.73 5.70
C GLN A 87 -4.99 9.16 4.35
N LEU A 88 -6.01 8.32 4.35
CA LEU A 88 -6.58 7.70 3.16
C LEU A 88 -7.96 8.28 2.86
N GLY A 89 -8.55 7.88 1.74
CA GLY A 89 -9.91 8.28 1.44
C GLY A 89 -10.19 8.32 -0.05
N TRP A 90 -11.23 9.08 -0.40
CA TRP A 90 -11.58 9.36 -1.80
C TRP A 90 -12.14 10.76 -1.95
N LYS A 91 -12.03 11.28 -3.15
CA LYS A 91 -12.65 12.53 -3.58
C LYS A 91 -13.53 12.19 -4.78
N GLU A 92 -14.80 12.57 -4.72
CA GLU A 92 -15.69 12.35 -5.86
C GLU A 92 -15.40 13.30 -7.01
N ASP A 93 -15.55 12.78 -8.21
CA ASP A 93 -15.55 13.56 -9.44
C ASP A 93 -17.00 13.72 -9.91
N ILE A 94 -17.63 14.80 -9.43
CA ILE A 94 -19.05 15.09 -9.66
C ILE A 94 -19.17 15.92 -10.95
N VAL A 95 -19.46 15.22 -12.04
CA VAL A 95 -19.55 15.81 -13.39
C VAL A 95 -20.84 15.42 -14.10
N ASP A 96 -21.27 16.24 -15.04
CA ASP A 96 -22.38 15.99 -15.94
C ASP A 96 -21.95 15.17 -17.18
N ALA A 97 -22.89 14.98 -18.12
CA ALA A 97 -22.66 14.24 -19.37
C ALA A 97 -21.65 14.90 -20.32
N GLN A 98 -21.34 16.19 -20.12
CA GLN A 98 -20.38 16.98 -20.87
C GLN A 98 -19.04 17.13 -20.13
N GLU A 99 -18.83 16.31 -19.06
CA GLU A 99 -17.65 16.38 -18.20
C GLU A 99 -17.46 17.74 -17.46
N GLN A 100 -18.55 18.53 -17.35
CA GLN A 100 -18.51 19.78 -16.59
C GLN A 100 -18.88 19.53 -15.12
N PRO A 101 -18.30 20.28 -14.18
CA PRO A 101 -18.66 20.17 -12.78
C PRO A 101 -20.14 20.49 -12.55
N VAL A 102 -20.84 19.60 -11.84
CA VAL A 102 -22.26 19.78 -11.53
C VAL A 102 -22.44 20.94 -10.53
N VAL A 103 -23.35 21.85 -10.86
CA VAL A 103 -23.70 22.99 -10.00
C VAL A 103 -24.93 22.66 -9.17
N ASN A 104 -24.86 22.95 -7.87
CA ASN A 104 -26.00 22.84 -6.99
C ASN A 104 -27.00 23.99 -7.27
N ALA A 105 -28.25 23.63 -7.56
CA ALA A 105 -29.27 24.59 -7.94
C ALA A 105 -29.63 25.61 -6.83
N ILE A 106 -29.36 25.28 -5.57
CA ILE A 106 -29.69 26.13 -4.42
C ILE A 106 -28.54 27.06 -4.06
N THR A 107 -27.32 26.53 -4.03
CA THR A 107 -26.14 27.29 -3.61
C THR A 107 -25.43 28.01 -4.76
N GLY A 108 -25.67 27.61 -6.02
CA GLY A 108 -24.96 28.10 -7.19
C GLY A 108 -23.49 27.70 -7.26
N LEU A 109 -23.02 26.82 -6.37
CA LEU A 109 -21.63 26.36 -6.30
C LEU A 109 -21.49 24.98 -6.92
N THR A 110 -20.31 24.66 -7.45
CA THR A 110 -19.98 23.32 -7.90
C THR A 110 -19.95 22.34 -6.73
N GLU A 111 -20.67 21.22 -6.84
CA GLU A 111 -20.73 20.21 -5.78
C GLU A 111 -19.39 19.53 -5.58
N GLN A 112 -18.94 19.43 -4.34
CA GLN A 112 -17.70 18.78 -3.96
C GLN A 112 -17.91 17.87 -2.76
N TYR A 113 -17.38 16.66 -2.85
CA TYR A 113 -17.40 15.69 -1.77
C TYR A 113 -16.02 15.03 -1.65
N SER A 114 -15.52 14.95 -0.43
CA SER A 114 -14.34 14.17 -0.10
C SER A 114 -14.46 13.57 1.29
N ARG A 115 -14.01 12.32 1.43
CA ARG A 115 -13.92 11.64 2.72
C ARG A 115 -12.48 11.27 3.00
N THR A 116 -12.00 11.67 4.17
CA THR A 116 -10.68 11.32 4.69
C THR A 116 -10.86 10.36 5.85
N ILE A 117 -10.11 9.27 5.83
CA ILE A 117 -10.11 8.23 6.85
C ILE A 117 -8.67 8.07 7.34
N ASN A 118 -8.48 8.24 8.64
CA ASN A 118 -7.18 8.17 9.27
C ASN A 118 -6.93 6.78 9.83
N TYR A 119 -5.77 6.21 9.48
CA TYR A 119 -5.34 4.86 9.86
C TYR A 119 -4.01 4.87 10.60
N ILE A 120 -3.85 3.92 11.51
CA ILE A 120 -2.53 3.38 11.85
C ILE A 120 -2.30 2.19 10.94
N GLN A 121 -1.22 2.25 10.14
CA GLN A 121 -0.84 1.20 9.21
C GLN A 121 0.42 0.48 9.69
N VAL A 122 0.40 -0.85 9.63
CA VAL A 122 1.52 -1.71 10.01
C VAL A 122 1.87 -2.61 8.83
N PRO A 123 2.70 -2.16 7.90
CA PRO A 123 3.27 -3.01 6.87
C PRO A 123 4.44 -3.84 7.42
N ILE A 124 4.56 -5.08 6.91
CA ILE A 124 5.69 -5.98 7.19
C ILE A 124 6.20 -6.47 5.83
N PHE A 125 7.46 -6.20 5.51
CA PHE A 125 8.04 -6.47 4.20
C PHE A 125 9.22 -7.43 4.24
N ALA A 126 9.28 -8.29 3.23
CA ALA A 126 10.54 -8.77 2.72
C ALA A 126 11.19 -7.62 1.93
N HIS A 127 12.34 -7.14 2.39
CA HIS A 127 13.12 -6.07 1.79
C HIS A 127 14.36 -6.68 1.13
N LEU A 128 14.41 -6.63 -0.18
CA LEU A 128 15.52 -7.14 -0.99
C LEU A 128 16.23 -5.96 -1.64
N ALA A 129 17.54 -5.83 -1.39
CA ALA A 129 18.33 -4.74 -1.94
C ALA A 129 19.55 -5.24 -2.71
N TRP A 130 19.88 -4.57 -3.79
CA TRP A 130 21.03 -4.87 -4.67
C TRP A 130 21.91 -3.64 -4.79
N GLY A 131 23.20 -3.82 -4.59
CA GLY A 131 24.20 -2.78 -4.71
C GLY A 131 25.26 -2.82 -3.62
N LYS A 132 25.64 -1.65 -3.10
CA LYS A 132 26.73 -1.51 -2.14
C LYS A 132 26.21 -1.57 -0.70
N GLU A 133 26.64 -2.58 0.06
CA GLU A 133 26.12 -2.88 1.39
C GLU A 133 26.31 -1.74 2.41
N ARG A 134 27.47 -1.05 2.42
CA ARG A 134 27.82 -0.11 3.50
C ARG A 134 28.02 1.33 3.06
N LYS A 135 28.39 1.57 1.81
CA LYS A 135 28.64 2.92 1.30
C LYS A 135 28.31 3.01 -0.19
N GLY A 136 27.28 3.77 -0.50
CA GLY A 136 26.85 4.02 -1.89
C GLY A 136 25.37 3.72 -2.12
N MET A 137 25.03 3.60 -3.37
CA MET A 137 23.63 3.41 -3.81
C MET A 137 23.25 1.94 -3.89
N ASN A 138 22.01 1.66 -3.49
CA ASN A 138 21.32 0.40 -3.67
C ASN A 138 19.98 0.67 -4.33
N PHE A 139 19.52 -0.29 -5.11
CA PHE A 139 18.13 -0.40 -5.51
C PHE A 139 17.46 -1.44 -4.62
N PHE A 140 16.19 -1.25 -4.26
CA PHE A 140 15.48 -2.23 -3.44
C PHE A 140 14.04 -2.46 -3.89
N VAL A 141 13.54 -3.62 -3.49
CA VAL A 141 12.13 -4.02 -3.63
C VAL A 141 11.61 -4.42 -2.26
N ASN A 142 10.44 -3.90 -1.92
CA ASN A 142 9.65 -4.29 -0.75
C ASN A 142 8.40 -5.06 -1.20
N LEU A 143 8.10 -6.17 -0.57
CA LEU A 143 6.88 -6.93 -0.80
C LEU A 143 6.39 -7.52 0.52
N GLY A 144 5.11 -7.36 0.81
CA GLY A 144 4.53 -7.97 2.00
C GLY A 144 3.12 -7.54 2.34
N PRO A 145 2.56 -8.10 3.41
CA PRO A 145 1.26 -7.70 3.93
C PRO A 145 1.33 -6.33 4.59
N GLN A 146 0.21 -5.63 4.53
CA GLN A 146 -0.01 -4.38 5.25
C GLN A 146 -1.36 -4.45 5.95
N PHE A 147 -1.38 -4.09 7.22
CA PHE A 147 -2.55 -4.03 8.07
C PHE A 147 -2.86 -2.58 8.41
N GLY A 148 -4.15 -2.24 8.52
CA GLY A 148 -4.61 -0.90 8.83
C GLY A 148 -5.67 -0.93 9.92
N PHE A 149 -5.56 -0.02 10.89
CA PHE A 149 -6.55 0.18 11.95
C PHE A 149 -7.08 1.60 11.85
N MET A 150 -8.37 1.73 11.57
CA MET A 150 -9.05 3.03 11.47
C MET A 150 -9.10 3.72 12.83
N ILE A 151 -8.73 4.99 12.86
CA ILE A 151 -8.81 5.86 14.04
C ILE A 151 -10.11 6.66 13.98
N ASN A 152 -10.29 7.40 12.91
CA ASN A 152 -11.45 8.25 12.68
C ASN A 152 -11.68 8.52 11.20
N GLU A 153 -12.83 9.10 10.87
CA GLU A 153 -13.15 9.59 9.54
C GLU A 153 -13.67 11.02 9.59
N SER A 154 -13.50 11.74 8.50
CA SER A 154 -13.96 13.11 8.32
C SER A 154 -14.45 13.30 6.89
N THR A 155 -15.63 13.91 6.76
CA THR A 155 -16.23 14.22 5.46
C THR A 155 -16.22 15.73 5.25
N LYS A 156 -15.78 16.16 4.07
CA LYS A 156 -15.88 17.55 3.61
C LYS A 156 -16.80 17.59 2.40
N MET A 157 -17.86 18.37 2.49
CA MET A 157 -18.81 18.62 1.41
C MET A 157 -19.31 20.06 1.47
N ASN A 158 -19.75 20.60 0.35
CA ASN A 158 -20.30 21.96 0.25
C ASN A 158 -21.77 22.00 -0.12
N PHE A 159 -22.45 20.86 0.01
CA PHE A 159 -23.90 20.75 -0.25
C PHE A 159 -24.58 19.92 0.85
N ASN A 160 -25.90 20.06 0.97
CA ASN A 160 -26.69 19.23 1.86
C ASN A 160 -27.13 17.95 1.14
N PHE A 161 -27.10 16.80 1.81
CA PHE A 161 -27.51 15.50 1.23
C PHE A 161 -28.90 15.51 0.62
N ASN A 162 -29.86 16.22 1.24
CA ASN A 162 -31.22 16.29 0.74
C ASN A 162 -31.41 17.26 -0.44
N GLN A 163 -30.41 18.06 -0.74
CA GLN A 163 -30.45 19.12 -1.75
C GLN A 163 -29.39 18.95 -2.83
N ARG A 164 -28.77 17.77 -2.90
CA ARG A 164 -27.78 17.46 -3.91
C ARG A 164 -28.42 17.33 -5.29
N ASN A 165 -27.71 17.75 -6.32
CA ASN A 165 -28.14 17.63 -7.70
C ASN A 165 -27.76 16.23 -8.23
N THR A 166 -28.66 15.25 -8.12
CA THR A 166 -28.44 13.90 -8.63
C THR A 166 -28.90 13.73 -10.09
N HIS A 167 -29.72 14.67 -10.59
CA HIS A 167 -30.31 14.58 -11.92
C HIS A 167 -29.26 14.82 -13.02
N ASP A 168 -28.36 15.77 -12.82
CA ASP A 168 -27.38 16.16 -13.82
C ASP A 168 -26.08 15.36 -13.73
N ARG A 169 -25.90 14.53 -12.70
CA ARG A 169 -24.70 13.70 -12.53
C ARG A 169 -24.68 12.54 -13.54
N VAL A 170 -23.55 12.36 -14.25
CA VAL A 170 -23.30 11.15 -15.07
C VAL A 170 -23.35 9.89 -14.23
N ASN A 171 -22.83 9.94 -12.99
CA ASN A 171 -22.90 8.84 -12.06
C ASN A 171 -23.93 9.12 -10.96
N PRO A 172 -25.09 8.44 -10.97
CA PRO A 172 -26.15 8.64 -9.98
C PRO A 172 -25.87 7.92 -8.64
N VAL A 173 -24.74 7.19 -8.53
CA VAL A 173 -24.37 6.46 -7.30
C VAL A 173 -23.95 7.47 -6.23
N VAL A 174 -24.73 7.53 -5.15
CA VAL A 174 -24.56 8.48 -4.05
C VAL A 174 -24.68 7.83 -2.65
N ALA A 175 -24.77 6.50 -2.60
CA ALA A 175 -24.91 5.78 -1.33
C ALA A 175 -23.72 6.01 -0.38
N GLN A 176 -22.50 6.13 -0.93
CA GLN A 176 -21.27 6.39 -0.18
C GLN A 176 -21.30 7.71 0.60
N ASP A 177 -22.12 8.68 0.19
CA ASP A 177 -22.21 9.99 0.86
C ASP A 177 -22.71 9.87 2.31
N THR A 178 -23.64 8.94 2.55
CA THR A 178 -24.30 8.77 3.83
C THR A 178 -23.85 7.53 4.59
N MET A 179 -23.23 6.56 3.93
CA MET A 179 -22.75 5.33 4.57
C MET A 179 -21.54 5.62 5.46
N GLN A 180 -21.55 5.09 6.69
CA GLN A 180 -20.40 5.11 7.59
C GLN A 180 -19.47 3.93 7.28
N VAL A 181 -18.18 4.11 7.56
CA VAL A 181 -17.21 3.02 7.45
C VAL A 181 -17.48 1.97 8.53
N GLU A 182 -17.90 0.78 8.13
CA GLU A 182 -18.20 -0.31 9.06
C GLU A 182 -16.95 -1.07 9.50
N LYS A 183 -16.03 -1.32 8.56
CA LYS A 183 -14.84 -2.12 8.81
C LYS A 183 -13.69 -1.23 9.23
N LYS A 184 -13.38 -1.26 10.53
CA LYS A 184 -12.27 -0.49 11.11
C LYS A 184 -10.91 -1.13 10.86
N PHE A 185 -10.89 -2.39 10.44
CA PHE A 185 -9.66 -3.13 10.11
C PHE A 185 -9.56 -3.32 8.60
N ASP A 186 -8.45 -2.87 8.05
CA ASP A 186 -8.08 -3.03 6.64
C ASP A 186 -6.84 -3.93 6.54
N TYR A 187 -6.76 -4.71 5.48
CA TYR A 187 -5.62 -5.57 5.20
C TYR A 187 -5.45 -5.74 3.70
N GLY A 188 -4.21 -5.92 3.29
CA GLY A 188 -3.89 -6.07 1.89
C GLY A 188 -2.42 -6.38 1.65
N ILE A 189 -2.01 -6.24 0.41
CA ILE A 189 -0.65 -6.48 -0.05
C ILE A 189 -0.07 -5.16 -0.56
N ALA A 190 1.17 -4.90 -0.16
CA ALA A 190 1.91 -3.76 -0.65
C ALA A 190 3.20 -4.21 -1.36
N ILE A 191 3.49 -3.53 -2.47
CA ILE A 191 4.74 -3.66 -3.21
C ILE A 191 5.37 -2.29 -3.34
N GLY A 192 6.66 -2.19 -3.05
CA GLY A 192 7.44 -0.95 -3.14
C GLY A 192 8.71 -1.14 -3.94
N LEU A 193 9.10 -0.11 -4.66
CA LEU A 193 10.35 -0.01 -5.40
C LEU A 193 11.06 1.27 -4.97
N GLY A 194 12.39 1.21 -4.79
CA GLY A 194 13.09 2.40 -4.37
C GLY A 194 14.60 2.34 -4.50
N GLY A 195 15.20 3.49 -4.18
CA GLY A 195 16.64 3.67 -4.05
C GLY A 195 17.02 3.95 -2.60
N GLU A 196 18.15 3.41 -2.20
CA GLU A 196 18.74 3.63 -0.89
C GLU A 196 20.17 4.15 -1.06
N TYR A 197 20.51 5.23 -0.36
CA TYR A 197 21.87 5.68 -0.19
C TYR A 197 22.35 5.36 1.23
N SER A 198 23.35 4.51 1.32
CA SER A 198 23.96 4.08 2.58
C SER A 198 25.26 4.81 2.86
N HIS A 199 25.43 5.33 4.08
CA HIS A 199 26.66 5.93 4.54
C HIS A 199 27.05 5.38 5.94
N PRO A 200 28.30 4.91 6.13
CA PRO A 200 28.70 4.19 7.37
C PRO A 200 28.55 4.96 8.66
N LYS A 201 28.63 6.29 8.61
CA LYS A 201 28.58 7.17 9.80
C LYS A 201 27.26 7.89 9.96
N VAL A 202 26.47 8.02 8.88
CA VAL A 202 25.25 8.82 8.88
C VAL A 202 23.99 7.94 8.92
N GLY A 203 24.04 6.78 8.28
CA GLY A 203 22.87 5.90 8.17
C GLY A 203 22.40 5.72 6.73
N HIS A 204 21.11 5.46 6.56
CA HIS A 204 20.50 5.09 5.29
C HIS A 204 19.38 6.05 4.94
N PHE A 205 19.42 6.58 3.73
CA PHE A 205 18.36 7.41 3.15
C PHE A 205 17.68 6.61 2.05
N LEU A 206 16.39 6.38 2.19
CA LEU A 206 15.59 5.62 1.24
C LEU A 206 14.54 6.53 0.62
N LEU A 207 14.34 6.40 -0.69
CA LEU A 207 13.21 6.96 -1.41
C LEU A 207 12.45 5.81 -2.06
N GLU A 208 11.15 5.72 -1.79
CA GLU A 208 10.29 4.60 -2.17
C GLU A 208 9.02 5.10 -2.85
N ALA A 209 8.64 4.43 -3.95
CA ALA A 209 7.30 4.45 -4.51
C ALA A 209 6.64 3.10 -4.21
N ARG A 210 5.50 3.13 -3.51
CA ARG A 210 4.78 1.95 -3.04
C ARG A 210 3.36 1.94 -3.58
N TYR A 211 2.90 0.79 -4.01
CA TYR A 211 1.51 0.52 -4.30
C TYR A 211 0.93 -0.43 -3.25
N TYR A 212 -0.24 -0.07 -2.72
CA TYR A 212 -1.01 -0.89 -1.81
C TYR A 212 -2.33 -1.28 -2.44
N TYR A 213 -2.66 -2.57 -2.39
CA TYR A 213 -3.94 -3.12 -2.79
C TYR A 213 -4.65 -3.73 -1.58
N GLY A 214 -5.74 -3.08 -1.15
CA GLY A 214 -6.59 -3.57 -0.08
C GLY A 214 -7.39 -4.80 -0.50
N LEU A 215 -7.41 -5.82 0.33
CA LEU A 215 -8.20 -7.03 0.16
C LEU A 215 -9.52 -6.95 0.95
N GLY A 216 -9.54 -6.10 1.99
CA GLY A 216 -10.72 -5.81 2.78
C GLY A 216 -11.62 -4.77 2.12
N ASN A 217 -12.92 -4.83 2.40
CA ASN A 217 -13.87 -3.78 2.06
C ASN A 217 -14.03 -2.82 3.24
N ILE A 218 -14.16 -1.52 2.99
CA ILE A 218 -14.42 -0.49 4.02
C ILE A 218 -15.87 -0.51 4.49
N TYR A 219 -16.78 -0.84 3.61
CA TYR A 219 -18.17 -1.17 3.93
C TYR A 219 -18.30 -2.68 4.14
N GLY A 220 -19.46 -3.16 4.56
CA GLY A 220 -19.73 -4.57 4.63
C GLY A 220 -19.55 -5.25 3.27
N SER A 221 -19.46 -6.56 3.25
CA SER A 221 -19.35 -7.35 2.02
C SER A 221 -20.54 -8.29 1.85
N SER A 222 -21.62 -8.03 2.59
CA SER A 222 -22.83 -8.84 2.52
C SER A 222 -23.61 -8.50 1.26
N LYS A 223 -24.45 -9.46 0.81
CA LYS A 223 -25.41 -9.20 -0.29
C LYS A 223 -26.44 -8.10 0.05
N ARG A 224 -26.47 -7.63 1.29
CA ARG A 224 -27.36 -6.58 1.77
C ARG A 224 -26.75 -5.18 1.64
N ASP A 225 -25.44 -5.08 1.48
CA ASP A 225 -24.76 -3.79 1.32
C ASP A 225 -24.92 -3.28 -0.10
N PHE A 226 -25.00 -1.95 -0.22
CA PHE A 226 -25.12 -1.30 -1.52
C PHE A 226 -23.90 -1.60 -2.41
N PHE A 227 -22.69 -1.60 -1.81
CA PHE A 227 -21.46 -1.90 -2.51
C PHE A 227 -21.03 -3.35 -2.30
N SER A 228 -20.92 -4.10 -3.37
CA SER A 228 -20.34 -5.46 -3.34
C SER A 228 -18.82 -5.43 -3.17
N LYS A 229 -18.18 -4.30 -3.52
CA LYS A 229 -16.74 -4.05 -3.39
C LYS A 229 -16.50 -2.60 -2.98
N SER A 230 -15.56 -2.41 -2.04
CA SER A 230 -15.13 -1.08 -1.56
C SER A 230 -13.72 -1.17 -0.95
N ASN A 231 -12.72 -1.50 -1.75
CA ASN A 231 -11.35 -1.71 -1.28
C ASN A 231 -10.41 -0.58 -1.68
N TYR A 232 -9.38 -0.34 -0.89
CA TYR A 232 -8.37 0.68 -1.18
C TYR A 232 -7.43 0.29 -2.32
N GLY A 233 -7.05 1.32 -3.12
CA GLY A 233 -5.91 1.29 -4.01
C GLY A 233 -5.09 2.56 -3.79
N ASN A 234 -3.88 2.43 -3.18
CA ASN A 234 -3.10 3.59 -2.77
C ASN A 234 -1.73 3.57 -3.43
N ILE A 235 -1.29 4.74 -3.90
CA ILE A 235 0.09 4.98 -4.30
C ILE A 235 0.72 5.88 -3.23
N VAL A 236 1.89 5.48 -2.74
CA VAL A 236 2.63 6.21 -1.70
C VAL A 236 4.01 6.54 -2.22
N ILE A 237 4.40 7.80 -2.14
CA ILE A 237 5.78 8.23 -2.36
C ILE A 237 6.31 8.72 -1.02
N LYS A 238 7.37 8.06 -0.52
CA LYS A 238 7.91 8.38 0.80
C LYS A 238 9.43 8.37 0.85
N ALA A 239 9.96 9.17 1.76
CA ALA A 239 11.34 9.17 2.18
C ALA A 239 11.45 8.52 3.56
N THR A 240 12.50 7.73 3.76
CA THR A 240 12.80 7.07 5.04
C THR A 240 14.27 7.34 5.41
N TYR A 241 14.51 7.66 6.66
CA TYR A 241 15.85 7.72 7.22
C TYR A 241 16.00 6.65 8.28
N LEU A 242 17.03 5.80 8.14
CA LEU A 242 17.35 4.74 9.09
C LEU A 242 18.76 4.94 9.63
N PHE A 243 18.94 4.69 10.92
CA PHE A 243 20.25 4.60 11.57
C PHE A 243 20.43 3.21 12.18
N ASP A 244 21.66 2.68 12.10
CA ASP A 244 21.96 1.35 12.61
C ASP A 244 22.21 1.39 14.11
N ILE A 245 21.48 0.57 14.86
CA ILE A 245 21.69 0.34 16.29
C ILE A 245 22.68 -0.80 16.48
N LEU A 246 22.51 -1.88 15.70
CA LEU A 246 23.39 -3.04 15.72
C LEU A 246 23.99 -3.23 14.34
N ARG A 247 25.27 -3.59 14.29
CA ARG A 247 25.99 -3.91 13.06
C ARG A 247 26.85 -5.14 13.22
N THR A 248 26.78 -6.03 12.26
CA THR A 248 27.70 -7.18 12.16
C THR A 248 29.14 -6.68 12.05
N LYS A 249 29.99 -7.13 12.96
CA LYS A 249 31.44 -6.91 12.85
C LYS A 249 31.95 -7.73 11.67
N LYS A 250 32.75 -7.14 10.77
CA LYS A 250 33.42 -7.93 9.75
C LYS A 250 34.28 -9.00 10.45
N PRO A 251 34.23 -10.26 9.99
CA PRO A 251 35.28 -11.20 10.36
C PRO A 251 36.61 -10.60 9.90
N LYS A 252 37.58 -10.59 10.80
CA LYS A 252 38.95 -10.15 10.51
C LYS A 252 39.61 -11.06 9.52
#